data_de0da9ec6d82cafcc8fde819ecd52131
#
_entry.id   de0da9ec6d82cafcc8fde819ecd52131
#
_cell.length_a   1.000
_cell.length_b   1.000
_cell.length_c   1.000
_cell.angle_alpha   90.00
_cell.angle_beta   90.00
_cell.angle_gamma   90.00
#
_symmetry.space_group_name_H-M   'P 1'
#
loop_
_entity.id
_entity.type
_entity.pdbx_description
1 polymer ?
#
loop_
_entity_poly.entity_id
_entity_poly.type
_entity_poly.pdbx_seq_one_letter_code
_entity_poly.pdbx_strand_id
1 'polypeptide(L)'
;DVERSRGLGDVYKRQMGYSERRGLYYKFKMQGNYRFNDNSELSTTLRLGYSFKQKQLFYNLPVTWRFNKRRNGFVYLQYSNGNRITDSRVLEAIKGTTTRDTIQWDTLGLDYFKDSRLQLSAGIDLDPSRLAIETGVVFHRRTALNKYGFDLTNRPSTYRSFGPFVKLTWRPLTDRVPLAFSMRYDQGIEWLSSNLRYSRLELDGQYIRNLSRMRSLSLRAGSGFYLDKVGNTYFVDYHNFHEEYVPGGWNDEWTGEFEVLNSHWYNASQFYARANATYESPMLFLSRVPLLGRAVEMERFHVGALAVSHYVPYIELGYSFTNRLFSFGIFTGMAPHH
;
A
#
# COMPACT_ATOMS: atom_id res chain seq x y z
N ASP A 1 13.99 -38.86 -18.03
CA ASP A 1 14.25 -38.12 -16.78
C ASP A 1 14.66 -36.69 -17.12
N VAL A 2 13.66 -35.84 -17.21
CA VAL A 2 13.91 -34.39 -17.36
C VAL A 2 14.14 -33.85 -15.98
N GLU A 3 15.38 -33.60 -15.63
CA GLU A 3 15.74 -32.73 -14.50
C GLU A 3 15.10 -31.37 -14.76
N ARG A 4 13.88 -31.17 -14.23
CA ARG A 4 13.26 -29.88 -14.21
C ARG A 4 14.11 -29.01 -13.32
N SER A 5 14.82 -28.09 -13.95
CA SER A 5 15.61 -27.07 -13.34
C SER A 5 14.89 -26.50 -12.12
N ARG A 6 15.49 -26.67 -10.94
CA ARG A 6 15.20 -25.88 -9.73
C ARG A 6 15.65 -24.46 -10.00
N GLY A 7 14.93 -23.77 -10.92
CA GLY A 7 15.32 -22.47 -11.42
C GLY A 7 14.72 -21.36 -10.59
N LEU A 8 15.56 -20.48 -10.13
CA LEU A 8 15.19 -19.09 -9.84
C LEU A 8 14.57 -18.51 -11.13
N GLY A 9 13.25 -18.35 -11.14
CA GLY A 9 12.58 -17.62 -12.20
C GLY A 9 12.83 -16.13 -12.02
N ASP A 10 13.89 -15.63 -12.62
CA ASP A 10 14.33 -14.25 -12.46
C ASP A 10 13.53 -13.32 -13.37
N VAL A 11 12.53 -12.65 -12.82
CA VAL A 11 11.91 -11.52 -13.51
C VAL A 11 12.58 -10.24 -12.99
N TYR A 12 13.40 -9.63 -13.84
CA TYR A 12 14.04 -8.34 -13.55
C TYR A 12 13.19 -7.22 -14.14
N LYS A 13 12.78 -6.26 -13.31
CA LYS A 13 12.21 -4.99 -13.78
C LYS A 13 13.07 -3.83 -13.30
N ARG A 14 13.41 -2.93 -14.22
CA ARG A 14 14.16 -1.70 -13.93
C ARG A 14 13.30 -0.51 -14.33
N GLN A 15 13.26 0.49 -13.48
CA GLN A 15 12.49 1.71 -13.75
C GLN A 15 13.27 2.93 -13.28
N MET A 16 13.13 4.01 -14.02
CA MET A 16 13.59 5.33 -13.62
C MET A 16 12.38 6.25 -13.53
N GLY A 17 12.39 7.15 -12.59
CA GLY A 17 11.32 8.12 -12.41
C GLY A 17 11.83 9.39 -11.76
N TYR A 18 10.98 10.41 -11.80
CA TYR A 18 11.26 11.70 -11.19
C TYR A 18 10.07 12.14 -10.34
N SER A 19 10.36 12.68 -9.17
CA SER A 19 9.40 13.42 -8.37
C SER A 19 10.08 14.65 -7.77
N GLU A 20 9.33 15.71 -7.57
CA GLU A 20 9.86 16.98 -7.06
C GLU A 20 10.62 16.81 -5.73
N ARG A 21 10.08 16.03 -4.82
CA ARG A 21 10.66 15.77 -3.48
C ARG A 21 11.85 14.82 -3.50
N ARG A 22 11.81 13.78 -4.34
CA ARG A 22 12.85 12.73 -4.40
C ARG A 22 13.90 12.98 -5.48
N GLY A 23 13.61 13.88 -6.42
CA GLY A 23 14.41 14.08 -7.63
C GLY A 23 14.35 12.86 -8.54
N LEU A 24 15.40 12.64 -9.27
CA LEU A 24 15.58 11.41 -10.06
C LEU A 24 15.74 10.21 -9.09
N TYR A 25 15.07 9.12 -9.39
CA TYR A 25 15.23 7.87 -8.66
C TYR A 25 15.30 6.66 -9.59
N TYR A 26 16.03 5.67 -9.16
CA TYR A 26 16.18 4.39 -9.86
C TYR A 26 15.60 3.27 -9.00
N LYS A 27 14.91 2.32 -9.64
CA LYS A 27 14.29 1.17 -8.98
C LYS A 27 14.71 -0.12 -9.65
N PHE A 28 14.82 -1.13 -8.84
CA PHE A 28 15.14 -2.48 -9.22
C PHE A 28 14.25 -3.47 -8.48
N LYS A 29 13.66 -4.41 -9.22
CA LYS A 29 12.86 -5.51 -8.68
C LYS A 29 13.43 -6.83 -9.15
N MET A 30 13.63 -7.74 -8.22
CA MET A 30 14.06 -9.12 -8.47
C MET A 30 13.11 -10.07 -7.74
N GLN A 31 12.67 -11.11 -8.41
CA GLN A 31 11.84 -12.16 -7.84
C GLN A 31 12.61 -13.49 -7.86
N GLY A 32 12.53 -14.23 -6.76
CA GLY A 32 13.08 -15.56 -6.65
C GLY A 32 12.08 -16.51 -6.03
N ASN A 33 11.93 -17.68 -6.65
CA ASN A 33 11.09 -18.75 -6.13
C ASN A 33 11.92 -20.03 -6.03
N TYR A 34 11.90 -20.66 -4.87
CA TYR A 34 12.57 -21.91 -4.62
C TYR A 34 11.58 -22.96 -4.09
N ARG A 35 11.45 -24.07 -4.78
CA ARG A 35 10.58 -25.17 -4.39
C ARG A 35 11.38 -26.27 -3.73
N PHE A 36 11.13 -26.51 -2.44
CA PHE A 36 11.76 -27.61 -1.69
C PHE A 36 11.15 -28.96 -2.08
N ASN A 37 9.82 -29.00 -2.18
CA ASN A 37 9.04 -30.16 -2.57
C ASN A 37 7.67 -29.70 -3.13
N ASP A 38 6.81 -30.63 -3.52
CA ASP A 38 5.50 -30.32 -4.09
C ASP A 38 4.57 -29.58 -3.11
N ASN A 39 4.86 -29.61 -1.82
CA ASN A 39 4.04 -29.04 -0.76
C ASN A 39 4.70 -27.83 -0.06
N SER A 40 5.94 -27.48 -0.42
CA SER A 40 6.70 -26.42 0.22
C SER A 40 7.47 -25.58 -0.80
N GLU A 41 7.25 -24.27 -0.76
CA GLU A 41 7.82 -23.28 -1.65
C GLU A 41 8.23 -22.02 -0.89
N LEU A 42 9.41 -21.51 -1.16
CA LEU A 42 9.92 -20.24 -0.68
C LEU A 42 9.87 -19.22 -1.83
N SER A 43 9.19 -18.11 -1.62
CA SER A 43 9.14 -17.01 -2.58
C SER A 43 9.66 -15.72 -1.95
N THR A 44 10.41 -14.96 -2.71
CA THR A 44 10.90 -13.64 -2.29
C THR A 44 10.85 -12.65 -3.42
N THR A 45 10.66 -11.38 -3.10
CA THR A 45 10.69 -10.28 -4.07
C THR A 45 11.52 -9.15 -3.48
N LEU A 46 12.77 -9.03 -3.89
CA LEU A 46 13.62 -7.92 -3.51
C LEU A 46 13.26 -6.68 -4.34
N ARG A 47 12.90 -5.60 -3.68
CA ARG A 47 12.68 -4.29 -4.29
C ARG A 47 13.70 -3.31 -3.71
N LEU A 48 14.50 -2.73 -4.57
CA LEU A 48 15.48 -1.72 -4.23
C LEU A 48 15.15 -0.42 -4.96
N GLY A 49 15.37 0.71 -4.32
CA GLY A 49 15.24 2.01 -4.93
C GLY A 49 16.29 2.97 -4.39
N TYR A 50 16.82 3.83 -5.23
CA TYR A 50 17.76 4.87 -4.85
C TYR A 50 17.28 6.23 -5.32
N SER A 51 17.19 7.18 -4.39
CA SER A 51 16.87 8.59 -4.66
C SER A 51 18.17 9.39 -4.72
N PHE A 52 18.46 10.01 -5.86
CA PHE A 52 19.70 10.78 -6.06
C PHE A 52 19.66 12.11 -5.28
N LYS A 53 18.51 12.78 -5.22
CA LYS A 53 18.34 14.05 -4.47
C LYS A 53 18.49 13.84 -2.96
N GLN A 54 17.89 12.77 -2.42
CA GLN A 54 17.91 12.46 -0.99
C GLN A 54 19.16 11.65 -0.58
N LYS A 55 19.92 11.12 -1.55
CA LYS A 55 21.06 10.22 -1.32
C LYS A 55 20.70 9.04 -0.40
N GLN A 56 19.50 8.46 -0.62
CA GLN A 56 18.95 7.40 0.21
C GLN A 56 18.64 6.15 -0.59
N LEU A 57 18.97 5.01 0.02
CA LEU A 57 18.59 3.68 -0.45
C LEU A 57 17.28 3.28 0.23
N PHE A 58 16.32 2.84 -0.56
CA PHE A 58 15.05 2.27 -0.13
C PHE A 58 15.03 0.79 -0.48
N TYR A 59 14.49 -0.02 0.40
CA TYR A 59 14.37 -1.45 0.14
C TYR A 59 13.13 -2.04 0.78
N ASN A 60 12.64 -3.10 0.14
CA ASN A 60 11.55 -3.92 0.64
C ASN A 60 11.83 -5.37 0.26
N LEU A 61 11.94 -6.23 1.27
CA LEU A 61 12.26 -7.65 1.13
C LEU A 61 11.15 -8.48 1.79
N PRO A 62 10.05 -8.79 1.11
CA PRO A 62 9.11 -9.80 1.53
C PRO A 62 9.66 -11.20 1.22
N VAL A 63 9.59 -12.08 2.20
CA VAL A 63 9.91 -13.49 2.09
C VAL A 63 8.69 -14.28 2.54
N THR A 64 8.19 -15.16 1.69
CA THR A 64 7.03 -16.00 1.99
C THR A 64 7.43 -17.46 1.85
N TRP A 65 7.35 -18.19 2.93
CA TRP A 65 7.44 -19.64 2.92
C TRP A 65 6.04 -20.23 2.95
N ARG A 66 5.63 -20.89 1.86
CA ARG A 66 4.37 -21.62 1.76
C ARG A 66 4.58 -23.07 2.10
N PHE A 67 3.71 -23.60 2.93
CA PHE A 67 3.66 -25.01 3.30
C PHE A 67 2.20 -25.48 3.29
N ASN A 68 1.98 -26.78 3.17
CA ASN A 68 0.64 -27.36 3.17
C ASN A 68 -0.31 -26.73 2.12
N LYS A 69 -0.10 -27.05 0.84
CA LYS A 69 -0.91 -26.54 -0.29
C LYS A 69 -2.42 -26.72 -0.12
N ARG A 70 -2.85 -27.76 0.62
CA ARG A 70 -4.28 -28.00 0.86
C ARG A 70 -4.92 -26.89 1.69
N ARG A 71 -4.18 -26.35 2.66
CA ARG A 71 -4.67 -25.33 3.59
C ARG A 71 -3.98 -23.98 3.39
N ASN A 72 -3.29 -23.76 2.27
CA ASN A 72 -2.59 -22.52 1.95
C ASN A 72 -1.76 -21.97 3.12
N GLY A 73 -1.14 -22.86 3.91
CA GLY A 73 -0.33 -22.44 5.05
C GLY A 73 0.88 -21.65 4.60
N PHE A 74 1.16 -20.55 5.29
CA PHE A 74 2.33 -19.72 5.00
C PHE A 74 2.92 -19.09 6.26
N VAL A 75 4.22 -18.78 6.17
CA VAL A 75 4.92 -17.87 7.07
C VAL A 75 5.46 -16.73 6.21
N TYR A 76 5.22 -15.53 6.65
CA TYR A 76 5.58 -14.31 5.96
C TYR A 76 6.49 -13.46 6.83
N LEU A 77 7.64 -13.07 6.27
CA LEU A 77 8.58 -12.13 6.86
C LEU A 77 8.78 -10.98 5.88
N GLN A 78 8.62 -9.76 6.33
CA GLN A 78 8.91 -8.58 5.53
C GLN A 78 9.80 -7.61 6.30
N TYR A 79 10.87 -7.19 5.69
CA TYR A 79 11.65 -6.06 6.17
C TYR A 79 11.70 -4.97 5.11
N SER A 80 11.27 -3.79 5.48
CA SER A 80 11.22 -2.65 4.56
C SER A 80 11.72 -1.38 5.22
N ASN A 81 12.29 -0.50 4.39
CA ASN A 81 12.72 0.84 4.77
C ASN A 81 12.37 1.80 3.63
N GLY A 82 11.60 2.83 3.92
CA GLY A 82 11.16 3.80 2.93
C GLY A 82 10.77 5.12 3.57
N ASN A 83 10.65 6.15 2.74
CA ASN A 83 10.13 7.43 3.21
C ASN A 83 8.61 7.46 3.07
N ARG A 84 7.97 8.06 4.06
CA ARG A 84 6.53 8.33 4.07
C ARG A 84 6.26 9.79 4.37
N ILE A 85 5.08 10.24 4.00
CA ILE A 85 4.56 11.57 4.32
C ILE A 85 3.52 11.38 5.42
N THR A 86 3.57 12.24 6.45
CA THR A 86 2.52 12.27 7.46
C THR A 86 1.36 13.17 7.05
N ASP A 87 0.36 13.23 7.90
CA ASP A 87 -0.74 14.19 7.83
C ASP A 87 -0.24 15.64 7.94
N SER A 88 -0.84 16.52 7.15
CA SER A 88 -0.66 17.98 7.23
C SER A 88 -0.86 18.58 8.63
N ARG A 89 -1.63 17.91 9.48
CA ARG A 89 -1.83 18.33 10.87
C ARG A 89 -0.56 18.40 11.69
N VAL A 90 0.42 17.53 11.41
CA VAL A 90 1.73 17.63 12.07
C VAL A 90 2.38 18.96 11.67
N LEU A 91 2.30 19.30 10.39
CA LEU A 91 2.81 20.56 9.88
C LEU A 91 2.04 21.76 10.46
N GLU A 92 0.70 21.70 10.47
CA GLU A 92 -0.15 22.75 11.05
C GLU A 92 0.09 22.94 12.55
N ALA A 93 0.22 21.84 13.29
CA ALA A 93 0.53 21.89 14.70
C ALA A 93 1.91 22.52 14.99
N ILE A 94 2.88 22.33 14.09
CA ILE A 94 4.20 22.95 14.17
C ILE A 94 4.12 24.42 13.78
N LYS A 95 3.40 24.77 12.72
CA LYS A 95 3.15 26.16 12.29
C LYS A 95 2.45 26.96 13.39
N GLY A 96 1.41 26.41 14.02
CA GLY A 96 0.65 27.07 15.07
C GLY A 96 1.42 27.37 16.38
N THR A 97 2.57 26.72 16.58
CA THR A 97 3.43 26.94 17.76
C THR A 97 4.58 27.94 17.50
N THR A 98 4.77 28.34 16.25
CA THR A 98 5.94 29.18 15.88
C THR A 98 5.47 30.49 15.27
N THR A 99 5.81 31.59 15.90
CA THR A 99 5.44 32.99 15.51
C THR A 99 6.31 33.58 14.38
N ARG A 100 7.13 32.78 13.69
CA ARG A 100 8.02 33.28 12.63
C ARG A 100 7.39 33.21 11.26
N ASP A 101 6.84 34.28 10.77
CA ASP A 101 6.21 34.43 9.45
C ASP A 101 7.16 34.29 8.24
N THR A 102 8.48 34.23 8.47
CA THR A 102 9.51 34.21 7.41
C THR A 102 9.93 32.82 6.94
N ILE A 103 9.41 31.78 7.55
CA ILE A 103 9.83 30.38 7.23
C ILE A 103 8.92 29.79 6.17
N GLN A 104 9.47 29.40 5.04
CA GLN A 104 8.75 28.61 4.04
C GLN A 104 8.60 27.16 4.49
N TRP A 105 7.59 26.90 5.31
CA TRP A 105 7.34 25.61 5.96
C TRP A 105 7.21 24.44 4.98
N ASP A 106 6.61 24.69 3.81
CA ASP A 106 6.34 23.66 2.82
C ASP A 106 7.62 23.13 2.15
N THR A 107 8.69 23.94 2.14
CA THR A 107 9.99 23.53 1.61
C THR A 107 10.81 22.70 2.60
N LEU A 108 10.51 22.80 3.90
CA LEU A 108 11.27 22.11 4.94
C LEU A 108 10.95 20.62 5.06
N GLY A 109 9.82 20.16 4.50
CA GLY A 109 9.44 18.74 4.55
C GLY A 109 9.33 18.18 5.96
N LEU A 110 8.77 18.97 6.90
CA LEU A 110 8.62 18.59 8.30
C LEU A 110 7.65 17.44 8.52
N ASP A 111 6.77 17.23 7.58
CA ASP A 111 5.82 16.13 7.51
C ASP A 111 6.41 14.84 6.89
N TYR A 112 7.70 14.86 6.55
CA TYR A 112 8.38 13.75 5.89
C TYR A 112 9.23 12.96 6.87
N PHE A 113 9.06 11.64 6.89
CA PHE A 113 9.80 10.78 7.80
C PHE A 113 10.24 9.46 7.15
N LYS A 114 11.28 8.88 7.73
CA LYS A 114 11.78 7.56 7.36
C LYS A 114 11.02 6.51 8.16
N ASP A 115 10.44 5.54 7.45
CA ASP A 115 9.70 4.42 8.03
C ASP A 115 10.48 3.12 7.84
N SER A 116 10.81 2.46 8.94
CA SER A 116 11.37 1.11 8.95
C SER A 116 10.34 0.16 9.53
N ARG A 117 10.01 -0.90 8.79
CA ARG A 117 8.98 -1.86 9.17
C ARG A 117 9.53 -3.28 9.12
N LEU A 118 9.32 -4.01 10.19
CA LEU A 118 9.50 -5.45 10.26
C LEU A 118 8.15 -6.11 10.56
N GLN A 119 7.72 -7.03 9.72
CA GLN A 119 6.51 -7.81 9.91
C GLN A 119 6.85 -9.28 9.89
N LEU A 120 6.34 -10.02 10.86
CA LEU A 120 6.34 -11.48 10.89
C LEU A 120 4.89 -11.93 11.04
N SER A 121 4.41 -12.76 10.14
CA SER A 121 3.07 -13.34 10.25
C SER A 121 3.05 -14.79 9.79
N ALA A 122 2.04 -15.51 10.24
CA ALA A 122 1.73 -16.85 9.81
C ALA A 122 0.22 -16.97 9.58
N GLY A 123 -0.17 -17.71 8.57
CA GLY A 123 -1.57 -17.89 8.24
C GLY A 123 -1.85 -19.28 7.70
N ILE A 124 -3.10 -19.68 7.82
CA ILE A 124 -3.61 -20.96 7.34
C ILE A 124 -5.10 -20.87 7.05
N ASP A 125 -5.57 -21.60 6.05
CA ASP A 125 -6.99 -21.77 5.82
C ASP A 125 -7.56 -22.77 6.85
N LEU A 126 -8.51 -22.30 7.67
CA LEU A 126 -9.23 -23.13 8.64
C LEU A 126 -10.20 -24.08 7.92
N ASP A 127 -10.95 -23.53 6.98
CA ASP A 127 -11.67 -24.26 5.94
C ASP A 127 -11.05 -23.91 4.59
N PRO A 128 -10.48 -24.88 3.86
CA PRO A 128 -9.75 -24.60 2.61
C PRO A 128 -10.51 -23.81 1.56
N SER A 129 -11.84 -23.81 1.63
CA SER A 129 -12.67 -23.10 0.65
C SER A 129 -13.21 -21.75 1.12
N ARG A 130 -13.24 -21.47 2.43
CA ARG A 130 -14.04 -20.36 2.93
C ARG A 130 -13.39 -19.43 3.95
N LEU A 131 -12.70 -19.96 4.95
CA LEU A 131 -12.21 -19.19 6.07
C LEU A 131 -10.71 -19.35 6.27
N ALA A 132 -9.99 -18.24 6.29
CA ALA A 132 -8.56 -18.17 6.57
C ALA A 132 -8.29 -17.30 7.78
N ILE A 133 -7.28 -17.67 8.56
CA ILE A 133 -6.74 -16.87 9.66
C ILE A 133 -5.28 -16.55 9.40
N GLU A 134 -4.91 -15.31 9.66
CA GLU A 134 -3.52 -14.85 9.70
C GLU A 134 -3.30 -14.13 11.02
N THR A 135 -2.20 -14.42 11.69
CA THR A 135 -1.76 -13.70 12.89
C THR A 135 -0.30 -13.34 12.77
N GLY A 136 0.09 -12.27 13.41
CA GLY A 136 1.47 -11.83 13.35
C GLY A 136 1.73 -10.61 14.21
N VAL A 137 2.95 -10.10 14.04
CA VAL A 137 3.43 -8.91 14.72
C VAL A 137 4.04 -7.94 13.71
N VAL A 138 3.84 -6.66 13.94
CA VAL A 138 4.42 -5.59 13.13
C VAL A 138 5.20 -4.67 14.05
N PHE A 139 6.45 -4.44 13.71
CA PHE A 139 7.29 -3.48 14.36
C PHE A 139 7.59 -2.33 13.39
N HIS A 140 7.28 -1.10 13.82
CA HIS A 140 7.55 0.12 13.08
C HIS A 140 8.50 1.02 13.85
N ARG A 141 9.43 1.62 13.12
CA ARG A 141 10.23 2.74 13.61
C ARG A 141 10.15 3.87 12.60
N ARG A 142 9.59 5.00 13.00
CA ARG A 142 9.46 6.19 12.19
C ARG A 142 10.29 7.31 12.77
N THR A 143 11.13 7.93 11.93
CA THR A 143 12.02 9.03 12.34
C THR A 143 11.84 10.18 11.37
N ALA A 144 11.50 11.35 11.88
CA ALA A 144 11.40 12.57 11.09
C ALA A 144 12.74 12.86 10.38
N LEU A 145 12.69 13.22 9.10
CA LEU A 145 13.89 13.60 8.35
C LEU A 145 14.41 14.95 8.78
N ASN A 146 13.49 15.91 8.98
CA ASN A 146 13.81 17.20 9.55
C ASN A 146 13.27 17.28 10.98
N LYS A 147 14.16 17.37 11.95
CA LYS A 147 13.81 17.38 13.37
C LYS A 147 13.47 18.77 13.91
N TYR A 148 13.81 19.82 13.18
CA TYR A 148 13.71 21.20 13.64
C TYR A 148 12.33 21.57 14.21
N GLY A 149 11.25 21.23 13.49
CA GLY A 149 9.90 21.54 13.97
C GLY A 149 9.46 20.69 15.17
N PHE A 150 9.98 19.48 15.30
CA PHE A 150 9.71 18.60 16.43
C PHE A 150 10.45 19.09 17.68
N ASP A 151 11.69 19.52 17.54
CA ASP A 151 12.49 20.10 18.64
C ASP A 151 11.86 21.40 19.15
N LEU A 152 11.37 22.28 18.26
CA LEU A 152 10.68 23.51 18.61
C LEU A 152 9.38 23.31 19.41
N THR A 153 8.67 22.21 19.13
CA THR A 153 7.40 21.90 19.78
C THR A 153 7.54 20.92 20.93
N ASN A 154 8.78 20.57 21.31
CA ASN A 154 9.10 19.55 22.30
C ASN A 154 8.39 18.21 22.06
N ARG A 155 8.28 17.82 20.78
CA ARG A 155 7.65 16.57 20.36
C ARG A 155 8.71 15.55 19.96
N PRO A 156 8.49 14.24 20.23
CA PRO A 156 9.46 13.23 19.85
C PRO A 156 9.56 13.14 18.33
N SER A 157 10.77 13.21 17.79
CA SER A 157 11.06 13.06 16.36
C SER A 157 11.15 11.61 15.91
N THR A 158 11.14 10.68 16.86
CA THR A 158 11.18 9.22 16.58
C THR A 158 10.08 8.51 17.34
N TYR A 159 9.31 7.71 16.61
CA TYR A 159 8.25 6.88 17.16
C TYR A 159 8.54 5.41 16.87
N ARG A 160 8.24 4.56 17.84
CA ARG A 160 8.32 3.13 17.73
C ARG A 160 6.97 2.53 18.08
N SER A 161 6.53 1.57 17.28
CA SER A 161 5.27 0.87 17.49
C SER A 161 5.51 -0.62 17.38
N PHE A 162 5.04 -1.38 18.34
CA PHE A 162 4.94 -2.82 18.31
C PHE A 162 3.47 -3.21 18.36
N GLY A 163 2.98 -3.94 17.35
CA GLY A 163 1.57 -4.29 17.22
C GLY A 163 1.38 -5.72 16.78
N PRO A 164 0.90 -6.60 17.67
CA PRO A 164 0.31 -7.86 17.26
C PRO A 164 -0.99 -7.60 16.49
N PHE A 165 -1.29 -8.47 15.53
CA PHE A 165 -2.53 -8.41 14.76
C PHE A 165 -3.12 -9.79 14.50
N VAL A 166 -4.42 -9.80 14.26
CA VAL A 166 -5.18 -10.95 13.76
C VAL A 166 -5.99 -10.50 12.56
N LYS A 167 -5.93 -11.28 11.48
CA LYS A 167 -6.71 -11.06 10.27
C LYS A 167 -7.52 -12.33 9.97
N LEU A 168 -8.81 -12.16 9.79
CA LEU A 168 -9.72 -13.17 9.29
C LEU A 168 -10.10 -12.85 7.86
N THR A 169 -10.10 -13.83 6.98
CA THR A 169 -10.54 -13.68 5.59
C THR A 169 -11.62 -14.71 5.31
N TRP A 170 -12.78 -14.25 4.91
CA TRP A 170 -13.92 -15.09 4.56
C TRP A 170 -14.22 -15.00 3.07
N ARG A 171 -14.32 -16.17 2.41
CA ARG A 171 -14.60 -16.31 0.97
C ARG A 171 -15.92 -17.09 0.82
N PRO A 172 -17.08 -16.40 0.78
CA PRO A 172 -18.39 -17.07 0.80
C PRO A 172 -18.72 -17.82 -0.48
N LEU A 173 -18.13 -17.44 -1.61
CA LEU A 173 -18.41 -18.01 -2.93
C LEU A 173 -17.23 -18.88 -3.39
N THR A 174 -17.56 -19.94 -4.13
CA THR A 174 -16.58 -20.83 -4.73
C THR A 174 -15.85 -20.16 -5.91
N ASP A 175 -14.77 -20.76 -6.37
CA ASP A 175 -13.74 -20.28 -7.32
C ASP A 175 -14.18 -19.52 -8.58
N ARG A 176 -15.45 -19.56 -8.95
CA ARG A 176 -15.95 -18.89 -10.16
C ARG A 176 -16.21 -17.40 -10.01
N VAL A 177 -16.43 -16.96 -8.78
CA VAL A 177 -16.68 -15.53 -8.47
C VAL A 177 -15.90 -15.18 -7.21
N PRO A 178 -14.72 -14.61 -7.34
CA PRO A 178 -13.92 -14.26 -6.17
C PRO A 178 -14.57 -13.10 -5.41
N LEU A 179 -15.23 -13.46 -4.33
CA LEU A 179 -15.72 -12.53 -3.30
C LEU A 179 -14.95 -12.86 -2.01
N ALA A 180 -14.29 -11.88 -1.46
CA ALA A 180 -13.54 -12.01 -0.22
C ALA A 180 -13.84 -10.84 0.71
N PHE A 181 -14.08 -11.16 1.97
CA PHE A 181 -14.17 -10.19 3.07
C PHE A 181 -13.03 -10.44 4.04
N SER A 182 -12.34 -9.41 4.46
CA SER A 182 -11.32 -9.51 5.49
C SER A 182 -11.58 -8.54 6.62
N MET A 183 -11.31 -9.00 7.82
CA MET A 183 -11.33 -8.21 9.05
C MET A 183 -9.97 -8.33 9.70
N ARG A 184 -9.34 -7.20 9.98
CA ARG A 184 -8.04 -7.13 10.63
C ARG A 184 -8.14 -6.28 11.89
N TYR A 185 -7.72 -6.87 13.00
CA TYR A 185 -7.57 -6.19 14.28
C TYR A 185 -6.09 -6.06 14.62
N ASP A 186 -5.66 -4.83 14.89
CA ASP A 186 -4.29 -4.49 15.30
C ASP A 186 -4.33 -3.89 16.71
N GLN A 187 -3.47 -4.39 17.59
CA GLN A 187 -3.30 -3.87 18.95
C GLN A 187 -1.89 -3.33 19.11
N GLY A 188 -1.73 -2.01 19.25
CA GLY A 188 -0.46 -1.41 19.64
C GLY A 188 -0.21 -1.61 21.15
N ILE A 189 0.95 -2.14 21.49
CA ILE A 189 1.34 -2.45 22.86
C ILE A 189 2.62 -1.68 23.21
N GLU A 190 2.67 -1.11 24.40
CA GLU A 190 3.86 -0.46 24.97
C GLU A 190 4.89 -1.51 25.44
N TRP A 191 5.46 -2.22 24.47
CA TRP A 191 6.48 -3.25 24.69
C TRP A 191 7.61 -3.07 23.68
N LEU A 192 8.79 -3.64 23.94
CA LEU A 192 9.98 -3.55 23.07
C LEU A 192 10.33 -2.10 22.68
N SER A 193 10.26 -1.17 23.63
CA SER A 193 10.50 0.26 23.40
C SER A 193 9.44 0.93 22.51
N SER A 194 8.26 0.34 22.33
CA SER A 194 7.10 1.00 21.73
C SER A 194 6.60 2.11 22.66
N ASN A 195 6.28 3.24 22.08
CA ASN A 195 5.71 4.41 22.77
C ASN A 195 4.30 4.74 22.28
N LEU A 196 3.65 3.80 21.58
CA LEU A 196 2.32 3.96 21.01
C LEU A 196 1.37 2.88 21.49
N ARG A 197 0.23 3.29 22.04
CA ARG A 197 -0.88 2.43 22.42
C ARG A 197 -2.09 2.78 21.57
N TYR A 198 -2.63 1.79 20.87
CA TYR A 198 -3.83 1.93 20.05
C TYR A 198 -4.52 0.58 19.83
N SER A 199 -5.80 0.62 19.53
CA SER A 199 -6.59 -0.51 19.03
C SER A 199 -7.25 -0.09 17.74
N ARG A 200 -7.07 -0.87 16.67
CA ARG A 200 -7.54 -0.55 15.33
C ARG A 200 -8.25 -1.74 14.70
N LEU A 201 -9.37 -1.47 14.06
CA LEU A 201 -10.11 -2.44 13.26
C LEU A 201 -10.19 -1.96 11.81
N GLU A 202 -9.85 -2.83 10.88
CA GLU A 202 -9.99 -2.60 9.45
C GLU A 202 -10.84 -3.70 8.81
N LEU A 203 -11.78 -3.29 7.97
CA LEU A 203 -12.65 -4.15 7.19
C LEU A 203 -12.37 -3.89 5.72
N ASP A 204 -12.27 -4.93 4.91
CA ASP A 204 -12.05 -4.83 3.47
C ASP A 204 -12.87 -5.91 2.75
N GLY A 205 -13.53 -5.53 1.66
CA GLY A 205 -14.28 -6.42 0.80
C GLY A 205 -13.83 -6.27 -0.64
N GLN A 206 -13.60 -7.37 -1.33
CA GLN A 206 -13.23 -7.40 -2.72
C GLN A 206 -14.14 -8.34 -3.49
N TYR A 207 -14.63 -7.88 -4.63
CA TYR A 207 -15.45 -8.65 -5.55
C TYR A 207 -14.95 -8.47 -6.97
N ILE A 208 -14.65 -9.57 -7.64
CA ILE A 208 -14.22 -9.57 -9.04
C ILE A 208 -15.21 -10.41 -9.84
N ARG A 209 -15.78 -9.86 -10.89
CA ARG A 209 -16.70 -10.55 -11.78
C ARG A 209 -16.21 -10.49 -13.21
N ASN A 210 -15.95 -11.64 -13.77
CA ASN A 210 -15.73 -11.78 -15.21
C ASN A 210 -17.09 -11.74 -15.93
N LEU A 211 -17.34 -10.66 -16.65
CA LEU A 211 -18.58 -10.43 -17.41
C LEU A 211 -18.58 -11.21 -18.73
N SER A 212 -17.39 -11.35 -19.32
CA SER A 212 -17.12 -12.15 -20.53
C SER A 212 -15.66 -12.60 -20.56
N ARG A 213 -15.22 -13.24 -21.63
CA ARG A 213 -13.83 -13.71 -21.76
C ARG A 213 -12.77 -12.62 -21.57
N MET A 214 -13.10 -11.38 -21.91
CA MET A 214 -12.14 -10.25 -21.88
C MET A 214 -12.70 -9.01 -21.16
N ARG A 215 -13.76 -9.16 -20.40
CA ARG A 215 -14.37 -8.05 -19.63
C ARG A 215 -14.49 -8.44 -18.18
N SER A 216 -14.01 -7.59 -17.31
CA SER A 216 -14.11 -7.79 -15.87
C SER A 216 -14.58 -6.53 -15.16
N LEU A 217 -15.23 -6.73 -14.04
CA LEU A 217 -15.60 -5.70 -13.08
C LEU A 217 -14.97 -6.06 -11.74
N SER A 218 -14.10 -5.21 -11.25
CA SER A 218 -13.49 -5.31 -9.92
C SER A 218 -14.07 -4.23 -9.02
N LEU A 219 -14.60 -4.64 -7.89
CA LEU A 219 -15.13 -3.75 -6.86
C LEU A 219 -14.35 -4.01 -5.57
N ARG A 220 -13.96 -2.95 -4.89
CA ARG A 220 -13.34 -3.00 -3.58
C ARG A 220 -13.97 -1.95 -2.68
N ALA A 221 -14.32 -2.34 -1.46
CA ALA A 221 -14.79 -1.43 -0.43
C ALA A 221 -14.10 -1.76 0.87
N GLY A 222 -13.75 -0.72 1.64
CA GLY A 222 -13.08 -0.92 2.92
C GLY A 222 -13.35 0.21 3.87
N SER A 223 -13.22 -0.08 5.14
CA SER A 223 -13.31 0.91 6.22
C SER A 223 -12.34 0.54 7.34
N GLY A 224 -11.90 1.55 8.08
CA GLY A 224 -11.08 1.35 9.26
C GLY A 224 -11.39 2.41 10.30
N PHE A 225 -11.25 2.03 11.56
CA PHE A 225 -11.46 2.92 12.68
C PHE A 225 -10.61 2.51 13.89
N TYR A 226 -10.22 3.51 14.66
CA TYR A 226 -9.57 3.32 15.94
C TYR A 226 -10.64 3.14 17.03
N LEU A 227 -10.56 2.04 17.78
CA LEU A 227 -11.36 1.80 18.96
C LEU A 227 -10.80 2.55 20.17
N ASP A 228 -9.47 2.59 20.27
CA ASP A 228 -8.73 3.33 21.28
C ASP A 228 -7.44 3.89 20.65
N LYS A 229 -7.07 5.10 21.06
CA LYS A 229 -5.88 5.80 20.56
C LYS A 229 -5.38 6.76 21.61
N VAL A 230 -4.34 6.34 22.34
CA VAL A 230 -3.79 7.09 23.47
C VAL A 230 -2.47 7.78 23.08
N GLY A 231 -2.28 9.01 23.53
CA GLY A 231 -1.04 9.77 23.40
C GLY A 231 -0.83 10.43 22.05
N ASN A 232 0.41 10.76 21.73
CA ASN A 232 0.81 11.42 20.48
C ASN A 232 0.86 10.40 19.31
N THR A 233 -0.30 10.03 18.81
CA THR A 233 -0.47 8.96 17.83
C THR A 233 -0.52 9.44 16.38
N TYR A 234 -0.08 10.66 16.09
CA TYR A 234 -0.11 11.20 14.71
C TYR A 234 0.87 10.53 13.74
N PHE A 235 1.73 9.64 14.20
CA PHE A 235 2.52 8.75 13.34
C PHE A 235 1.88 7.38 13.13
N VAL A 236 0.74 7.09 13.73
CA VAL A 236 -0.01 5.86 13.49
C VAL A 236 -1.06 6.14 12.43
N ASP A 237 -0.90 5.55 11.30
CA ASP A 237 -1.79 5.67 10.15
C ASP A 237 -2.33 4.30 9.72
N TYR A 238 -3.38 4.33 8.94
CA TYR A 238 -3.94 3.16 8.29
C TYR A 238 -3.01 2.63 7.19
N HIS A 239 -3.42 1.55 6.57
CA HIS A 239 -2.79 1.08 5.35
C HIS A 239 -2.73 2.22 4.31
N ASN A 240 -1.60 2.35 3.65
CA ASN A 240 -1.42 3.39 2.66
C ASN A 240 -2.29 3.11 1.43
N PHE A 241 -3.17 4.04 1.09
CA PHE A 241 -4.04 3.91 -0.08
C PHE A 241 -3.32 4.24 -1.38
N HIS A 242 -2.26 5.01 -1.29
CA HIS A 242 -1.32 5.23 -2.39
C HIS A 242 -0.08 4.39 -2.12
N GLU A 243 0.20 3.41 -2.97
CA GLU A 243 1.24 2.41 -2.72
C GLU A 243 2.65 3.00 -2.90
N GLU A 244 3.24 3.51 -1.81
CA GLU A 244 4.58 4.10 -1.80
C GLU A 244 5.54 3.42 -0.82
N TYR A 245 5.63 2.12 -0.79
CA TYR A 245 6.63 1.44 0.04
C TYR A 245 8.06 1.64 -0.48
N VAL A 246 8.19 1.82 -1.78
CA VAL A 246 9.45 2.12 -2.46
C VAL A 246 9.20 3.30 -3.38
N PRO A 247 10.16 4.23 -3.57
CA PRO A 247 9.97 5.37 -4.44
C PRO A 247 9.28 5.02 -5.75
N GLY A 248 8.06 5.56 -5.94
CA GLY A 248 7.25 5.48 -7.14
C GLY A 248 6.61 4.13 -7.42
N GLY A 249 5.77 3.61 -6.55
CA GLY A 249 4.87 2.48 -6.79
C GLY A 249 5.43 1.32 -7.64
N TRP A 250 5.29 0.13 -7.19
CA TRP A 250 5.59 -1.07 -7.97
C TRP A 250 4.31 -1.73 -8.46
N ASN A 251 3.21 -1.00 -8.36
CA ASN A 251 1.92 -1.54 -8.74
C ASN A 251 1.80 -1.53 -10.24
N ASP A 252 1.82 -2.71 -10.84
CA ASP A 252 1.48 -2.92 -12.24
C ASP A 252 -0.04 -3.16 -12.40
N GLU A 253 -0.76 -3.28 -11.27
CA GLU A 253 -2.19 -3.55 -11.21
C GLU A 253 -2.93 -2.29 -10.79
N TRP A 254 -3.65 -1.70 -11.68
CA TRP A 254 -4.41 -0.46 -11.55
C TRP A 254 -5.75 -0.67 -10.83
N THR A 255 -5.83 -1.60 -9.93
CA THR A 255 -7.10 -1.98 -9.30
C THR A 255 -7.10 -1.72 -7.80
N GLY A 256 -8.07 -0.94 -7.34
CA GLY A 256 -8.41 -0.80 -5.93
C GLY A 256 -7.54 0.17 -5.14
N GLU A 257 -6.73 1.00 -5.79
CA GLU A 257 -5.89 2.02 -5.15
C GLU A 257 -6.07 3.38 -5.83
N PHE A 258 -5.62 4.43 -5.14
CA PHE A 258 -5.68 5.80 -5.64
C PHE A 258 -4.32 6.18 -6.23
N GLU A 259 -4.31 6.76 -7.43
CA GLU A 259 -3.10 7.11 -8.16
C GLU A 259 -2.65 8.56 -7.93
N VAL A 260 -3.61 9.46 -7.73
CA VAL A 260 -3.38 10.90 -7.60
C VAL A 260 -3.60 11.40 -6.17
N LEU A 261 -4.04 10.51 -5.27
CA LEU A 261 -4.33 10.87 -3.88
C LEU A 261 -3.12 11.50 -3.21
N ASN A 262 -3.28 12.72 -2.75
CA ASN A 262 -2.28 13.36 -1.92
C ASN A 262 -2.27 12.69 -0.54
N SER A 263 -1.11 12.20 -0.11
CA SER A 263 -0.92 11.50 1.16
C SER A 263 -1.31 12.31 2.41
N HIS A 264 -1.52 13.60 2.29
CA HIS A 264 -2.00 14.44 3.41
C HIS A 264 -3.44 14.15 3.86
N TRP A 265 -4.24 13.47 3.05
CA TRP A 265 -5.68 13.37 3.22
C TRP A 265 -6.17 12.34 4.23
N TYR A 266 -5.42 11.26 4.47
CA TYR A 266 -5.92 10.12 5.22
C TYR A 266 -5.11 9.77 6.45
N ASN A 267 -3.95 10.38 6.61
CA ASN A 267 -3.10 10.11 7.77
C ASN A 267 -3.75 10.66 9.05
N ALA A 268 -3.55 9.97 10.15
CA ALA A 268 -4.05 10.32 11.48
C ALA A 268 -5.57 10.49 11.61
N SER A 269 -6.34 10.08 10.62
CA SER A 269 -7.80 10.05 10.71
C SER A 269 -8.29 9.08 11.79
N GLN A 270 -9.44 9.38 12.39
CA GLN A 270 -10.10 8.48 13.34
C GLN A 270 -10.72 7.29 12.61
N PHE A 271 -11.29 7.55 11.45
CA PHE A 271 -11.85 6.53 10.57
C PHE A 271 -11.63 6.88 9.10
N TYR A 272 -11.71 5.86 8.26
CA TYR A 272 -11.85 6.01 6.81
C TYR A 272 -12.92 5.07 6.27
N ALA A 273 -13.48 5.45 5.13
CA ALA A 273 -14.26 4.56 4.28
C ALA A 273 -13.80 4.79 2.83
N ARG A 274 -13.57 3.70 2.10
CA ARG A 274 -13.17 3.75 0.69
C ARG A 274 -14.02 2.83 -0.16
N ALA A 275 -14.20 3.21 -1.41
CA ALA A 275 -14.80 2.36 -2.44
C ALA A 275 -14.06 2.59 -3.76
N ASN A 276 -13.73 1.51 -4.44
CA ASN A 276 -13.06 1.54 -5.74
C ASN A 276 -13.80 0.61 -6.70
N ALA A 277 -13.98 1.04 -7.93
CA ALA A 277 -14.54 0.25 -9.00
C ALA A 277 -13.65 0.37 -10.24
N THR A 278 -13.30 -0.78 -10.83
CA THR A 278 -12.54 -0.83 -12.07
C THR A 278 -13.27 -1.71 -13.06
N TYR A 279 -13.59 -1.15 -14.20
CA TYR A 279 -14.15 -1.87 -15.33
C TYR A 279 -13.09 -2.05 -16.40
N GLU A 280 -12.84 -3.29 -16.77
CA GLU A 280 -11.84 -3.67 -17.77
C GLU A 280 -12.54 -4.24 -19.01
N SER A 281 -12.11 -3.80 -20.19
CA SER A 281 -12.62 -4.25 -21.47
C SER A 281 -11.61 -3.99 -22.59
N PRO A 282 -11.48 -4.85 -23.59
CA PRO A 282 -10.64 -4.58 -24.76
C PRO A 282 -11.23 -3.51 -25.69
N MET A 283 -12.47 -3.09 -25.47
CA MET A 283 -13.20 -2.18 -26.34
C MET A 283 -13.96 -1.13 -25.54
N LEU A 284 -13.29 -0.02 -25.15
CA LEU A 284 -13.94 1.14 -24.55
C LEU A 284 -13.92 2.34 -25.48
N PHE A 285 -12.81 3.05 -25.56
CA PHE A 285 -12.65 4.29 -26.30
C PHE A 285 -11.56 4.23 -27.37
N LEU A 286 -10.30 4.04 -26.99
CA LEU A 286 -9.14 4.07 -27.90
C LEU A 286 -9.15 2.93 -28.91
N SER A 287 -9.65 1.78 -28.52
CA SER A 287 -9.82 0.64 -29.41
C SER A 287 -10.73 0.92 -30.62
N ARG A 288 -11.61 1.94 -30.53
CA ARG A 288 -12.49 2.36 -31.60
C ARG A 288 -11.84 3.39 -32.54
N VAL A 289 -10.70 3.94 -32.17
CA VAL A 289 -9.99 4.93 -33.00
C VAL A 289 -9.16 4.19 -34.05
N PRO A 290 -9.35 4.48 -35.35
CA PRO A 290 -8.54 3.90 -36.41
C PRO A 290 -7.05 4.15 -36.16
N LEU A 291 -6.18 3.19 -36.44
CA LEU A 291 -4.73 3.18 -36.18
C LEU A 291 -4.35 2.91 -34.69
N LEU A 292 -4.92 3.64 -33.73
CA LEU A 292 -4.62 3.46 -32.29
C LEU A 292 -5.21 2.16 -31.74
N GLY A 293 -6.42 1.82 -32.15
CA GLY A 293 -7.13 0.65 -31.65
C GLY A 293 -6.46 -0.69 -31.94
N ARG A 294 -5.60 -0.74 -32.97
CA ARG A 294 -4.81 -1.96 -33.29
C ARG A 294 -3.67 -2.21 -32.28
N ALA A 295 -3.23 -1.17 -31.58
CA ALA A 295 -2.14 -1.25 -30.60
C ALA A 295 -2.64 -1.50 -29.16
N VAL A 296 -3.92 -1.26 -28.89
CA VAL A 296 -4.52 -1.39 -27.56
C VAL A 296 -5.01 -2.82 -27.33
N GLU A 297 -4.53 -3.45 -26.28
CA GLU A 297 -4.95 -4.82 -25.90
C GLU A 297 -6.07 -4.78 -24.86
N MET A 298 -5.99 -3.84 -23.91
CA MET A 298 -6.92 -3.72 -22.81
C MET A 298 -7.08 -2.27 -22.37
N GLU A 299 -8.31 -1.88 -22.08
CA GLU A 299 -8.67 -0.57 -21.55
C GLU A 299 -9.37 -0.72 -20.21
N ARG A 300 -9.14 0.24 -19.29
CA ARG A 300 -9.73 0.22 -17.95
C ARG A 300 -10.31 1.60 -17.62
N PHE A 301 -11.45 1.58 -16.98
CA PHE A 301 -12.06 2.75 -16.39
C PHE A 301 -12.10 2.58 -14.87
N HIS A 302 -11.58 3.57 -14.14
CA HIS A 302 -11.41 3.55 -12.69
C HIS A 302 -12.27 4.63 -12.05
N VAL A 303 -12.93 4.27 -10.96
CA VAL A 303 -13.63 5.21 -10.08
C VAL A 303 -13.24 4.87 -8.66
N GLY A 304 -12.78 5.86 -7.91
CA GLY A 304 -12.43 5.73 -6.51
C GLY A 304 -13.11 6.81 -5.67
N ALA A 305 -13.50 6.48 -4.46
CA ALA A 305 -13.99 7.42 -3.46
C ALA A 305 -13.37 7.10 -2.10
N LEU A 306 -12.94 8.13 -1.37
CA LEU A 306 -12.36 8.04 -0.04
C LEU A 306 -12.98 9.11 0.87
N ALA A 307 -13.54 8.68 1.98
CA ALA A 307 -13.99 9.55 3.05
C ALA A 307 -13.12 9.32 4.30
N VAL A 308 -12.69 10.41 4.93
CA VAL A 308 -11.91 10.41 6.18
C VAL A 308 -12.53 11.38 7.18
N SER A 309 -12.22 11.23 8.46
CA SER A 309 -12.90 11.95 9.54
C SER A 309 -12.80 13.47 9.51
N HIS A 310 -11.90 14.05 8.74
CA HIS A 310 -11.55 15.48 8.83
C HIS A 310 -11.63 16.25 7.53
N TYR A 311 -11.85 15.54 6.41
CA TYR A 311 -11.85 16.13 5.09
C TYR A 311 -13.13 15.79 4.32
N VAL A 312 -13.43 16.61 3.36
CA VAL A 312 -14.48 16.35 2.38
C VAL A 312 -14.12 15.07 1.59
N PRO A 313 -15.10 14.25 1.23
CA PRO A 313 -14.84 13.06 0.45
C PRO A 313 -14.04 13.35 -0.83
N TYR A 314 -12.98 12.58 -1.03
CA TYR A 314 -12.15 12.60 -2.23
C TYR A 314 -12.71 11.64 -3.27
N ILE A 315 -12.77 12.07 -4.51
CA ILE A 315 -13.22 11.26 -5.64
C ILE A 315 -12.12 11.27 -6.69
N GLU A 316 -11.79 10.10 -7.21
CA GLU A 316 -10.82 9.93 -8.28
C GLU A 316 -11.45 9.20 -9.46
N LEU A 317 -11.22 9.72 -10.65
CA LEU A 317 -11.59 9.10 -11.91
C LEU A 317 -10.34 8.83 -12.71
N GLY A 318 -10.26 7.67 -13.32
CA GLY A 318 -9.11 7.27 -14.11
C GLY A 318 -9.50 6.51 -15.37
N TYR A 319 -8.67 6.66 -16.38
CA TYR A 319 -8.72 5.87 -17.58
C TYR A 319 -7.32 5.38 -17.91
N SER A 320 -7.19 4.09 -18.16
CA SER A 320 -5.90 3.50 -18.53
C SER A 320 -6.03 2.53 -19.68
N PHE A 321 -4.94 2.35 -20.41
CA PHE A 321 -4.85 1.32 -21.44
C PHE A 321 -3.50 0.62 -21.39
N THR A 322 -3.48 -0.60 -21.86
CA THR A 322 -2.28 -1.45 -21.95
C THR A 322 -2.09 -1.90 -23.38
N ASN A 323 -0.85 -1.87 -23.84
CA ASN A 323 -0.41 -2.53 -25.05
C ASN A 323 0.72 -3.52 -24.72
N ARG A 324 1.30 -4.16 -25.73
CA ARG A 324 2.38 -5.16 -25.54
C ARG A 324 3.63 -4.62 -24.85
N LEU A 325 3.88 -3.32 -24.90
CA LEU A 325 5.13 -2.69 -24.48
C LEU A 325 4.98 -1.88 -23.20
N PHE A 326 3.85 -1.21 -23.01
CA PHE A 326 3.63 -0.29 -21.90
C PHE A 326 2.16 -0.20 -21.49
N SER A 327 1.95 0.30 -20.29
CA SER A 327 0.65 0.73 -19.78
C SER A 327 0.68 2.24 -19.57
N PHE A 328 -0.40 2.91 -19.95
CA PHE A 328 -0.56 4.35 -19.79
C PHE A 328 -1.90 4.64 -19.09
N GLY A 329 -1.90 5.61 -18.19
CA GLY A 329 -3.12 6.01 -17.49
C GLY A 329 -3.15 7.52 -17.26
N ILE A 330 -4.38 8.06 -17.27
CA ILE A 330 -4.70 9.44 -16.92
C ILE A 330 -5.69 9.38 -15.78
N PHE A 331 -5.36 10.04 -14.68
CA PHE A 331 -6.19 10.11 -13.49
C PHE A 331 -6.45 11.55 -13.11
N THR A 332 -7.62 11.83 -12.60
CA THR A 332 -7.99 13.11 -12.04
C THR A 332 -8.63 12.93 -10.69
N GLY A 333 -8.14 13.65 -9.70
CA GLY A 333 -8.67 13.66 -8.35
C GLY A 333 -9.46 14.95 -8.11
N MET A 334 -10.62 14.84 -7.53
CA MET A 334 -11.47 15.96 -7.13
C MET A 334 -11.58 15.98 -5.62
N ALA A 335 -11.16 17.08 -5.05
CA ALA A 335 -11.43 17.44 -3.67
C ALA A 335 -12.17 18.77 -3.70
N PRO A 336 -13.37 18.88 -3.11
CA PRO A 336 -13.98 20.18 -2.94
C PRO A 336 -13.05 21.08 -2.15
N HIS A 337 -12.64 22.17 -2.75
CA HIS A 337 -11.91 23.23 -2.04
C HIS A 337 -12.89 23.95 -1.12
N HIS A 338 -12.51 24.12 0.13
CA HIS A 338 -13.10 25.13 1.04
C HIS A 338 -12.26 26.38 1.00
#